data_b0b4b1662b8223252f787bd0ed626be3
#
_entry.id   b0b4b1662b8223252f787bd0ed626be3
#
_cell.length_a   1.000
_cell.length_b   1.000
_cell.length_c   1.000
_cell.angle_alpha   90.00
_cell.angle_beta   90.00
_cell.angle_gamma   90.00
#
_symmetry.space_group_name_H-M   'P 1'
#
loop_
_entity.id
_entity.type
_entity.pdbx_description
1 polymer ?
#
loop_
_entity_poly.entity_id
_entity_poly.type
_entity_poly.pdbx_seq_one_letter_code
_entity_poly.pdbx_strand_id
1 'polypeptide(L)'
;MATGKSRRGLEGALTSSGLGHHFEITRCADETRSKPDPLMLQEILAFYGHRPQDAVMIGDTRYDLEMAQRIGMPSIGVEWGVHTRDILGQYNPHAVVGSVDELRQVLSL
;
A
#
# COMPACT_ATOMS: atom_id res chain seq x y z
N MET A 1 5.80 1.49 4.57
CA MET A 1 4.47 2.13 4.41
C MET A 1 4.54 3.24 3.38
N ALA A 2 3.59 3.29 2.46
CA ALA A 2 3.45 4.36 1.49
C ALA A 2 2.11 5.08 1.73
N THR A 3 2.12 6.39 1.96
CA THR A 3 0.92 7.11 2.37
C THR A 3 0.77 8.46 1.65
N GLY A 4 -0.48 8.89 1.43
CA GLY A 4 -0.80 10.22 0.96
C GLY A 4 -0.71 11.32 2.02
N LYS A 5 -0.43 10.96 3.27
CA LYS A 5 -0.24 11.94 4.34
C LYS A 5 1.08 12.70 4.18
N SER A 6 1.15 13.89 4.77
CA SER A 6 2.43 14.59 4.97
C SER A 6 3.26 13.85 6.04
N ARG A 7 4.56 14.12 6.07
CA ARG A 7 5.43 13.57 7.11
C ARG A 7 4.93 13.93 8.51
N ARG A 8 4.53 15.16 8.73
CA ARG A 8 3.99 15.60 10.00
C ARG A 8 2.72 14.84 10.39
N GLY A 9 1.81 14.65 9.44
CA GLY A 9 0.58 13.91 9.68
C GLY A 9 0.83 12.45 10.01
N LEU A 10 1.73 11.80 9.29
CA LEU A 10 2.09 10.41 9.54
C LEU A 10 2.75 10.24 10.92
N GLU A 11 3.71 11.08 11.27
CA GLU A 11 4.38 11.00 12.56
C GLU A 11 3.40 11.16 13.72
N GLY A 12 2.44 12.08 13.60
CA GLY A 12 1.37 12.22 14.58
C GLY A 12 0.52 10.96 14.71
N ALA A 13 0.12 10.36 13.58
CA ALA A 13 -0.68 9.14 13.58
C ALA A 13 0.08 7.96 14.17
N LEU A 14 1.37 7.79 13.83
CA LEU A 14 2.18 6.70 14.37
C LEU A 14 2.41 6.86 15.88
N THR A 15 2.64 8.08 16.34
CA THR A 15 2.81 8.37 17.76
C THR A 15 1.52 8.08 18.53
N SER A 16 0.37 8.56 18.03
CA SER A 16 -0.93 8.36 18.68
C SER A 16 -1.34 6.90 18.75
N SER A 17 -1.05 6.12 17.71
CA SER A 17 -1.44 4.70 17.63
C SER A 17 -0.46 3.77 18.33
N GLY A 18 0.78 4.20 18.57
CA GLY A 18 1.85 3.36 19.09
C GLY A 18 2.36 2.31 18.10
N LEU A 19 2.08 2.46 16.81
CA LEU A 19 2.40 1.48 15.77
C LEU A 19 3.70 1.77 15.02
N GLY A 20 4.39 2.87 15.33
CA GLY A 20 5.57 3.29 14.56
C GLY A 20 6.67 2.24 14.45
N HIS A 21 6.85 1.44 15.49
CA HIS A 21 7.87 0.39 15.52
C HIS A 21 7.59 -0.81 14.58
N HIS A 22 6.37 -0.90 14.05
CA HIS A 22 6.02 -1.93 13.07
C HIS A 22 6.42 -1.55 11.63
N PHE A 23 6.87 -0.31 11.41
CA PHE A 23 7.21 0.18 10.09
C PHE A 23 8.69 0.56 10.03
N GLU A 24 9.47 -0.28 9.38
CA GLU A 24 10.91 -0.07 9.22
C GLU A 24 11.21 1.13 8.32
N ILE A 25 10.41 1.30 7.25
CA ILE A 25 10.53 2.44 6.34
C ILE A 25 9.17 2.98 5.96
N THR A 26 9.08 4.30 5.82
CA THR A 26 7.86 5.00 5.39
C THR A 26 8.18 6.02 4.31
N ARG A 27 7.20 6.28 3.41
CA ARG A 27 7.27 7.35 2.42
C ARG A 27 5.95 8.12 2.41
N CYS A 28 6.06 9.44 2.40
CA CYS A 28 4.95 10.37 2.50
C CYS A 28 4.82 11.20 1.22
N ALA A 29 3.61 11.75 0.98
CA ALA A 29 3.32 12.50 -0.22
C ALA A 29 4.20 13.74 -0.42
N ASP A 30 4.63 14.37 0.67
CA ASP A 30 5.48 15.57 0.62
C ASP A 30 6.98 15.26 0.48
N GLU A 31 7.38 13.99 0.54
CA GLU A 31 8.78 13.56 0.39
C GLU A 31 9.08 12.98 -0.98
N THR A 32 8.07 12.53 -1.68
CA THR A 32 8.21 11.87 -2.98
C THR A 32 7.23 12.50 -3.96
N ARG A 33 6.52 11.66 -4.71
CA ARG A 33 5.39 12.07 -5.53
C ARG A 33 4.13 11.41 -5.01
N SER A 34 3.03 12.15 -5.02
CA SER A 34 1.73 11.65 -4.57
C SER A 34 1.25 10.49 -5.43
N LYS A 35 0.50 9.56 -4.81
CA LYS A 35 -0.18 8.47 -5.52
C LYS A 35 -1.05 9.06 -6.64
N PRO A 36 -1.15 8.40 -7.80
CA PRO A 36 -0.68 7.04 -8.11
C PRO A 36 0.73 6.97 -8.72
N ASP A 37 1.56 7.99 -8.58
CA ASP A 37 2.95 7.94 -9.03
C ASP A 37 3.69 6.83 -8.26
N PRO A 38 4.39 5.91 -8.95
CA PRO A 38 5.00 4.75 -8.28
C PRO A 38 6.28 5.06 -7.51
N LEU A 39 6.74 6.31 -7.44
CA LEU A 39 8.02 6.66 -6.81
C LEU A 39 8.12 6.18 -5.36
N MET A 40 7.04 6.31 -4.57
CA MET A 40 7.02 5.83 -3.19
C MET A 40 7.39 4.35 -3.11
N LEU A 41 6.78 3.52 -3.97
CA LEU A 41 7.03 2.08 -3.98
C LEU A 41 8.44 1.76 -4.47
N GLN A 42 8.90 2.48 -5.50
CA GLN A 42 10.25 2.30 -6.04
C GLN A 42 11.31 2.60 -4.99
N GLU A 43 11.13 3.64 -4.20
CA GLU A 43 12.05 3.98 -3.14
C GLU A 43 12.05 2.95 -2.01
N ILE A 44 10.89 2.44 -1.62
CA ILE A 44 10.77 1.39 -0.60
C ILE A 44 11.44 0.10 -1.09
N LEU A 45 11.20 -0.30 -2.32
CA LEU A 45 11.83 -1.48 -2.90
C LEU A 45 13.35 -1.34 -2.97
N ALA A 46 13.85 -0.16 -3.34
CA ALA A 46 15.29 0.11 -3.39
C ALA A 46 15.92 0.00 -2.00
N PHE A 47 15.23 0.45 -0.97
CA PHE A 47 15.70 0.34 0.41
C PHE A 47 15.92 -1.11 0.82
N TYR A 48 15.01 -2.02 0.45
CA TYR A 48 15.12 -3.44 0.79
C TYR A 48 15.91 -4.24 -0.23
N GLY A 49 16.23 -3.68 -1.39
CA GLY A 49 16.92 -4.40 -2.47
C GLY A 49 16.04 -5.48 -3.11
N HIS A 50 14.73 -5.28 -3.15
CA HIS A 50 13.78 -6.21 -3.75
C HIS A 50 13.23 -5.70 -5.07
N ARG A 51 12.79 -6.66 -5.92
CA ARG A 51 12.07 -6.37 -7.17
C ARG A 51 10.58 -6.22 -6.89
N PRO A 52 9.83 -5.54 -7.78
CA PRO A 52 8.36 -5.48 -7.62
C PRO A 52 7.69 -6.83 -7.47
N GLN A 53 8.19 -7.86 -8.16
CA GLN A 53 7.64 -9.22 -8.10
C GLN A 53 7.83 -9.90 -6.74
N ASP A 54 8.73 -9.39 -5.91
CA ASP A 54 9.04 -9.95 -4.58
C ASP A 54 8.21 -9.31 -3.47
N ALA A 55 7.31 -8.40 -3.81
CA ALA A 55 6.53 -7.65 -2.85
C ALA A 55 5.04 -7.69 -3.20
N VAL A 56 4.19 -7.29 -2.28
CA VAL A 56 2.76 -7.15 -2.50
C VAL A 56 2.27 -5.83 -1.93
N MET A 57 1.43 -5.12 -2.70
CA MET A 57 0.75 -3.91 -2.25
C MET A 57 -0.59 -4.27 -1.65
N ILE A 58 -0.88 -3.78 -0.47
CA ILE A 58 -2.20 -3.89 0.16
C ILE A 58 -2.78 -2.49 0.23
N GLY A 59 -3.92 -2.27 -0.42
CA GLY A 59 -4.50 -0.94 -0.48
C GLY A 59 -6.02 -0.94 -0.58
N ASP A 60 -6.63 0.15 -0.09
CA ASP A 60 -8.07 0.35 -0.07
C ASP A 60 -8.55 1.32 -1.15
N THR A 61 -7.64 1.87 -1.95
CA THR A 61 -7.99 2.80 -3.02
C THR A 61 -7.45 2.34 -4.35
N ARG A 62 -8.10 2.81 -5.43
CA ARG A 62 -7.62 2.58 -6.80
C ARG A 62 -6.21 3.14 -7.01
N TYR A 63 -5.85 4.20 -6.29
CA TYR A 63 -4.54 4.83 -6.43
C TYR A 63 -3.42 3.90 -5.97
N ASP A 64 -3.65 3.16 -4.88
CA ASP A 64 -2.70 2.15 -4.40
C ASP A 64 -2.50 1.05 -5.43
N LEU A 65 -3.60 0.53 -5.98
CA LEU A 65 -3.54 -0.57 -6.93
C LEU A 65 -2.96 -0.12 -8.28
N GLU A 66 -3.28 1.09 -8.73
CA GLU A 66 -2.70 1.65 -9.95
C GLU A 66 -1.19 1.83 -9.80
N MET A 67 -0.75 2.34 -8.67
CA MET A 67 0.66 2.52 -8.36
C MET A 67 1.43 1.20 -8.45
N ALA A 68 0.89 0.14 -7.86
CA ALA A 68 1.47 -1.21 -7.93
C ALA A 68 1.45 -1.75 -9.36
N GLN A 69 0.34 -1.58 -10.06
CA GLN A 69 0.20 -2.06 -11.44
C GLN A 69 1.23 -1.45 -12.37
N ARG A 70 1.53 -0.16 -12.21
CA ARG A 70 2.49 0.57 -13.05
C ARG A 70 3.90 -0.03 -13.01
N ILE A 71 4.26 -0.69 -11.93
CA ILE A 71 5.61 -1.28 -11.77
C ILE A 71 5.59 -2.80 -11.76
N GLY A 72 4.44 -3.42 -12.04
CA GLY A 72 4.33 -4.87 -12.07
C GLY A 72 4.36 -5.54 -10.69
N MET A 73 3.99 -4.82 -9.63
CA MET A 73 3.88 -5.37 -8.28
C MET A 73 2.50 -6.01 -8.09
N PRO A 74 2.42 -7.26 -7.58
CA PRO A 74 1.14 -7.83 -7.19
C PRO A 74 0.44 -6.98 -6.14
N SER A 75 -0.89 -6.93 -6.19
CA SER A 75 -1.67 -6.15 -5.22
C SER A 75 -2.85 -6.92 -4.67
N ILE A 76 -3.29 -6.53 -3.49
CA ILE A 76 -4.51 -7.01 -2.85
C ILE A 76 -5.34 -5.79 -2.48
N GLY A 77 -6.55 -5.72 -3.01
CA GLY A 77 -7.50 -4.67 -2.65
C GLY A 77 -8.26 -5.05 -1.38
N VAL A 78 -8.45 -4.08 -0.49
CA VAL A 78 -9.27 -4.26 0.71
C VAL A 78 -10.48 -3.34 0.60
N GLU A 79 -11.70 -3.91 0.66
CA GLU A 79 -12.92 -3.16 0.40
C GLU A 79 -13.55 -2.52 1.65
N TRP A 80 -12.91 -2.65 2.80
CA TRP A 80 -13.37 -1.97 4.02
C TRP A 80 -12.99 -0.49 4.11
N GLY A 81 -12.25 0.02 3.09
CA GLY A 81 -11.85 1.43 3.02
C GLY A 81 -12.75 2.25 2.12
N VAL A 82 -12.13 3.10 1.28
CA VAL A 82 -12.84 4.11 0.48
C VAL A 82 -13.52 3.54 -0.76
N HIS A 83 -12.90 2.57 -1.42
CA HIS A 83 -13.39 2.06 -2.70
C HIS A 83 -13.96 0.65 -2.58
N THR A 84 -14.94 0.37 -3.45
CA THR A 84 -15.63 -0.92 -3.50
C THR A 84 -14.84 -1.94 -4.33
N ARG A 85 -15.27 -3.21 -4.21
CA ARG A 85 -14.72 -4.32 -4.99
C ARG A 85 -14.76 -4.07 -6.49
N ASP A 86 -15.85 -3.48 -7.01
CA ASP A 86 -15.99 -3.22 -8.43
C ASP A 86 -14.93 -2.25 -8.95
N ILE A 87 -14.63 -1.21 -8.18
CA ILE A 87 -13.61 -0.24 -8.53
C ILE A 87 -12.22 -0.86 -8.42
N LEU A 88 -11.93 -1.54 -7.31
CA LEU A 88 -10.61 -2.12 -7.06
C LEU A 88 -10.28 -3.22 -8.06
N GLY A 89 -11.26 -4.03 -8.46
CA GLY A 89 -11.06 -5.12 -9.41
C GLY A 89 -10.59 -4.68 -10.79
N GLN A 90 -10.82 -3.42 -11.17
CA GLN A 90 -10.41 -2.89 -12.49
C GLN A 90 -8.90 -2.79 -12.65
N TYR A 91 -8.12 -2.86 -11.56
CA TYR A 91 -6.66 -2.72 -11.58
C TYR A 91 -5.93 -4.06 -11.51
N ASN A 92 -6.63 -5.16 -11.82
CA ASN A 92 -6.09 -6.52 -11.85
C ASN A 92 -5.34 -6.92 -10.57
N PRO A 93 -5.92 -6.70 -9.37
CA PRO A 93 -5.29 -7.17 -8.15
C PRO A 93 -5.27 -8.69 -8.10
N HIS A 94 -4.35 -9.26 -7.33
CA HIS A 94 -4.32 -10.69 -7.05
C HIS A 94 -5.62 -11.14 -6.37
N ALA A 95 -6.16 -10.34 -5.48
CA ALA A 95 -7.43 -10.58 -4.80
C ALA A 95 -8.04 -9.27 -4.29
N VAL A 96 -9.35 -9.27 -4.06
CA VAL A 96 -10.04 -8.22 -3.30
C VAL A 96 -10.71 -8.89 -2.11
N VAL A 97 -10.42 -8.41 -0.92
CA VAL A 97 -10.89 -9.01 0.34
C VAL A 97 -11.74 -8.02 1.14
N GLY A 98 -12.72 -8.55 1.90
CA GLY A 98 -13.64 -7.74 2.69
C GLY A 98 -13.39 -7.76 4.19
N SER A 99 -12.44 -8.60 4.66
CA SER A 99 -12.13 -8.71 6.09
C SER A 99 -10.67 -9.02 6.32
N VAL A 100 -10.22 -8.77 7.55
CA VAL A 100 -8.84 -9.09 7.96
C VAL A 100 -8.60 -10.60 7.88
N ASP A 101 -9.60 -11.41 8.22
CA ASP A 101 -9.47 -12.87 8.15
C ASP A 101 -9.27 -13.34 6.70
N GLU A 102 -10.02 -12.78 5.75
CA GLU A 102 -9.81 -13.08 4.32
C GLU A 102 -8.40 -12.66 3.88
N LEU A 103 -7.93 -11.48 4.31
CA LEU A 103 -6.59 -11.03 3.99
C LEU A 103 -5.53 -12.00 4.51
N ARG A 104 -5.67 -12.47 5.75
CA ARG A 104 -4.75 -13.45 6.33
C ARG A 104 -4.75 -14.75 5.52
N GLN A 105 -5.90 -15.22 5.07
CA GLN A 105 -6.00 -16.42 4.23
C GLN A 105 -5.27 -16.24 2.91
N VAL A 106 -5.45 -15.12 2.22
CA VAL A 106 -4.78 -14.84 0.95
C VAL A 106 -3.27 -14.77 1.12
N LEU A 107 -2.79 -14.20 2.22
CA LEU A 107 -1.37 -14.11 2.54
C LEU A 107 -0.79 -15.39 3.14
N SER A 108 -1.62 -16.37 3.46
CA SER A 108 -1.22 -17.63 4.12
C SER A 108 -0.56 -17.40 5.49
N LEU A 109 -1.11 -16.46 6.25
CA LEU A 109 -0.60 -16.15 7.60
C LEU A 109 -1.37 -16.85 8.71
#